data_9c74933542ef46314d2eddda928772d2
#
_entry.id   9c74933542ef46314d2eddda928772d2
#
_cell.length_a   1.000
_cell.length_b   1.000
_cell.length_c   1.000
_cell.angle_alpha   90.00
_cell.angle_beta   90.00
_cell.angle_gamma   90.00
#
_symmetry.space_group_name_H-M   'P 1'
#
loop_
_entity.id
_entity.type
_entity.pdbx_description
1 polymer ?
#
loop_
_entity_poly.entity_id
_entity_poly.type
_entity_poly.pdbx_seq_one_letter_code
_entity_poly.pdbx_strand_id
1 'polypeptide(L)'
;RYETRDAVTSLIMGAGNVASGIVLGFVAWGFFMWLWALTPLDLGTGIWVVLACFVLADLRYYWVHRFGHRIRWVWASHVNYPSSQHYNLTTALRQTWTGTFTFMMVVRAPLILLGFHPAMVLFVGGLNLIYQFWIHTEAIGRMPRWVEAVMNTPSHHRVHHGRNARYLDANYAGVFIIWDRLFG
;
A
#
# COMPACT_ATOMS: atom_id res chain seq x y z
N ARG A 1 7.96 -15.95 -13.50
CA ARG A 1 7.26 -17.07 -14.18
C ARG A 1 5.79 -17.03 -13.75
N TYR A 2 4.87 -17.36 -14.66
CA TYR A 2 3.43 -17.44 -14.36
C TYR A 2 3.02 -18.91 -14.26
N GLU A 3 2.33 -19.24 -13.17
CA GLU A 3 1.65 -20.52 -13.01
C GLU A 3 0.15 -20.24 -13.04
N THR A 4 -0.59 -20.97 -13.89
CA THR A 4 -1.99 -20.63 -14.21
C THR A 4 -2.90 -20.64 -12.98
N ARG A 5 -2.77 -21.64 -12.10
CA ARG A 5 -3.61 -21.74 -10.90
C ARG A 5 -3.35 -20.59 -9.93
N ASP A 6 -2.06 -20.24 -9.71
CA ASP A 6 -1.68 -19.13 -8.85
C ASP A 6 -2.14 -17.78 -9.42
N ALA A 7 -1.99 -17.59 -10.74
CA ALA A 7 -2.46 -16.37 -11.41
C ALA A 7 -4.00 -16.24 -11.34
N VAL A 8 -4.76 -17.32 -11.60
CA VAL A 8 -6.23 -17.31 -11.48
C VAL A 8 -6.67 -17.03 -10.05
N THR A 9 -6.02 -17.63 -9.04
CA THR A 9 -6.30 -17.33 -7.64
C THR A 9 -6.08 -15.84 -7.32
N SER A 10 -4.97 -15.28 -7.79
CA SER A 10 -4.66 -13.86 -7.59
C SER A 10 -5.70 -12.94 -8.25
N LEU A 11 -6.14 -13.26 -9.46
CA LEU A 11 -7.20 -12.52 -10.16
C LEU A 11 -8.55 -12.58 -9.45
N ILE A 12 -8.95 -13.78 -8.96
CA ILE A 12 -10.20 -13.94 -8.18
C ILE A 12 -10.13 -13.13 -6.89
N MET A 13 -9.01 -13.17 -6.18
CA MET A 13 -8.83 -12.39 -4.98
C MET A 13 -8.86 -10.88 -5.26
N GLY A 14 -8.23 -10.44 -6.36
CA GLY A 14 -8.29 -9.05 -6.80
C GLY A 14 -9.71 -8.61 -7.16
N ALA A 15 -10.45 -9.42 -7.92
CA ALA A 15 -11.84 -9.14 -8.27
C ALA A 15 -12.75 -9.06 -7.03
N GLY A 16 -12.61 -9.98 -6.09
CA GLY A 16 -13.33 -9.96 -4.82
C GLY A 16 -12.99 -8.73 -3.96
N ASN A 17 -11.70 -8.32 -3.95
CA ASN A 17 -11.29 -7.08 -3.28
C ASN A 17 -11.93 -5.84 -3.90
N VAL A 18 -11.98 -5.75 -5.23
CA VAL A 18 -12.67 -4.65 -5.93
C VAL A 18 -14.16 -4.65 -5.61
N ALA A 19 -14.83 -5.81 -5.69
CA ALA A 19 -16.26 -5.92 -5.39
C ALA A 19 -16.57 -5.52 -3.94
N SER A 20 -15.82 -6.04 -2.97
CA SER A 20 -15.95 -5.64 -1.55
C SER A 20 -15.63 -4.16 -1.35
N GLY A 21 -14.60 -3.64 -2.04
CA GLY A 21 -14.20 -2.24 -2.00
C GLY A 21 -15.29 -1.30 -2.51
N ILE A 22 -16.06 -1.67 -3.52
CA ILE A 22 -17.20 -0.88 -4.01
C ILE A 22 -18.29 -0.80 -2.94
N VAL A 23 -18.71 -1.94 -2.39
CA VAL A 23 -19.77 -1.99 -1.37
C VAL A 23 -19.36 -1.24 -0.10
N LEU A 24 -18.16 -1.47 0.39
CA LEU A 24 -17.65 -0.88 1.63
C LEU A 24 -17.11 0.54 1.43
N GLY A 25 -16.80 0.90 0.19
CA GLY A 25 -16.32 2.23 -0.18
C GLY A 25 -17.32 3.33 0.19
N PHE A 26 -18.61 3.09 0.07
CA PHE A 26 -19.65 4.04 0.50
C PHE A 26 -19.61 4.28 2.01
N VAL A 27 -19.44 3.22 2.81
CA VAL A 27 -19.32 3.32 4.27
C VAL A 27 -18.05 4.07 4.64
N ALA A 28 -16.93 3.72 4.00
CA ALA A 28 -15.64 4.37 4.21
C ALA A 28 -15.70 5.85 3.82
N TRP A 29 -16.34 6.18 2.70
CA TRP A 29 -16.53 7.55 2.26
C TRP A 29 -17.34 8.37 3.26
N GLY A 30 -18.48 7.83 3.72
CA GLY A 30 -19.30 8.48 4.77
C GLY A 30 -18.49 8.74 6.04
N PHE A 31 -17.69 7.77 6.49
CA PHE A 31 -16.80 7.93 7.64
C PHE A 31 -15.73 9.02 7.39
N PHE A 32 -15.11 9.07 6.22
CA PHE A 32 -14.13 10.09 5.89
C PHE A 32 -14.72 11.50 5.80
N MET A 33 -15.92 11.62 5.24
CA MET A 33 -16.62 12.90 5.19
C MET A 33 -17.06 13.36 6.57
N TRP A 34 -17.47 12.44 7.43
CA TRP A 34 -17.73 12.74 8.84
C TRP A 34 -16.50 13.23 9.56
N LEU A 35 -15.35 12.57 9.41
CA LEU A 35 -14.07 13.04 9.96
C LEU A 35 -13.67 14.42 9.42
N TRP A 36 -13.89 14.64 8.13
CA TRP A 36 -13.63 15.92 7.48
C TRP A 36 -14.45 17.05 8.08
N ALA A 37 -15.71 16.77 8.39
CA ALA A 37 -16.61 17.74 9.04
C ALA A 37 -16.21 18.08 10.49
N LEU A 38 -15.40 17.23 11.14
CA LEU A 38 -14.92 17.47 12.51
C LEU A 38 -13.66 18.34 12.56
N THR A 39 -12.88 18.42 11.47
CA THR A 39 -11.67 19.23 11.45
C THR A 39 -11.97 20.68 11.02
N PRO A 40 -11.42 21.68 11.72
CA PRO A 40 -11.47 23.07 11.26
C PRO A 40 -10.44 23.38 10.18
N LEU A 41 -9.57 22.40 9.85
CA LEU A 41 -8.45 22.57 8.93
C LEU A 41 -8.89 22.22 7.50
N ASP A 42 -8.54 23.09 6.56
CA ASP A 42 -8.62 22.81 5.11
C ASP A 42 -7.36 23.36 4.45
N LEU A 43 -6.52 22.45 3.97
CA LEU A 43 -5.26 22.77 3.30
C LEU A 43 -5.46 23.13 1.83
N GLY A 44 -6.68 22.97 1.29
CA GLY A 44 -7.00 23.19 -0.11
C GLY A 44 -6.45 22.09 -1.02
N THR A 45 -6.37 22.38 -2.33
CA THR A 45 -6.05 21.40 -3.39
C THR A 45 -4.86 21.81 -4.27
N GLY A 46 -4.06 22.76 -3.80
CA GLY A 46 -2.87 23.21 -4.54
C GLY A 46 -1.85 22.07 -4.72
N ILE A 47 -1.01 22.19 -5.75
CA ILE A 47 -0.01 21.15 -6.10
C ILE A 47 0.90 20.78 -4.93
N TRP A 48 1.33 21.75 -4.13
CA TRP A 48 2.18 21.49 -2.96
C TRP A 48 1.45 20.71 -1.87
N VAL A 49 0.14 20.92 -1.72
CA VAL A 49 -0.70 20.15 -0.80
C VAL A 49 -0.85 18.70 -1.27
N VAL A 50 -1.05 18.48 -2.58
CA VAL A 50 -1.09 17.15 -3.17
C VAL A 50 0.23 16.42 -2.98
N LEU A 51 1.37 17.08 -3.21
CA LEU A 51 2.70 16.48 -3.01
C LEU A 51 2.95 16.16 -1.52
N ALA A 52 2.59 17.05 -0.61
CA ALA A 52 2.68 16.80 0.83
C ALA A 52 1.79 15.63 1.26
N CYS A 53 0.54 15.59 0.77
CA CYS A 53 -0.38 14.48 1.01
C CYS A 53 0.21 13.16 0.51
N PHE A 54 0.80 13.13 -0.69
CA PHE A 54 1.42 11.94 -1.27
C PHE A 54 2.57 11.41 -0.41
N VAL A 55 3.48 12.30 0.01
CA VAL A 55 4.62 11.94 0.88
C VAL A 55 4.14 11.39 2.22
N LEU A 56 3.17 12.06 2.87
CA LEU A 56 2.64 11.62 4.16
C LEU A 56 1.80 10.34 4.03
N ALA A 57 1.08 10.16 2.92
CA ALA A 57 0.35 8.93 2.64
C ALA A 57 1.30 7.75 2.42
N ASP A 58 2.46 7.96 1.80
CA ASP A 58 3.48 6.93 1.61
C ASP A 58 4.19 6.60 2.93
N LEU A 59 4.53 7.61 3.76
CA LEU A 59 5.03 7.39 5.13
C LEU A 59 4.03 6.58 5.98
N ARG A 60 2.75 6.94 5.91
CA ARG A 60 1.67 6.18 6.56
C ARG A 60 1.64 4.74 6.04
N TYR A 61 1.75 4.54 4.71
CA TYR A 61 1.79 3.20 4.12
C TYR A 61 2.95 2.39 4.68
N TYR A 62 4.15 2.94 4.76
CA TYR A 62 5.32 2.29 5.37
C TYR A 62 5.01 1.76 6.77
N TRP A 63 4.44 2.60 7.66
CA TRP A 63 4.12 2.17 9.02
C TRP A 63 3.03 1.10 9.07
N VAL A 64 1.99 1.24 8.26
CA VAL A 64 0.91 0.23 8.16
C VAL A 64 1.46 -1.11 7.69
N HIS A 65 2.32 -1.11 6.68
CA HIS A 65 2.94 -2.29 6.13
C HIS A 65 3.87 -2.95 7.17
N ARG A 66 4.70 -2.16 7.83
CA ARG A 66 5.57 -2.63 8.91
C ARG A 66 4.76 -3.24 10.06
N PHE A 67 3.68 -2.60 10.49
CA PHE A 67 2.78 -3.17 11.50
C PHE A 67 2.06 -4.42 10.99
N GLY A 68 1.77 -4.50 9.69
CA GLY A 68 1.28 -5.70 9.04
C GLY A 68 2.16 -6.92 9.27
N HIS A 69 3.47 -6.73 9.30
CA HIS A 69 4.44 -7.80 9.59
C HIS A 69 4.69 -8.04 11.09
N ARG A 70 4.50 -7.02 11.94
CA ARG A 70 4.88 -7.06 13.36
C ARG A 70 3.73 -7.36 14.31
N ILE A 71 2.49 -7.06 13.93
CA ILE A 71 1.30 -7.21 14.77
C ILE A 71 0.45 -8.36 14.24
N ARG A 72 0.26 -9.42 15.02
CA ARG A 72 -0.45 -10.66 14.62
C ARG A 72 -1.84 -10.40 14.04
N TRP A 73 -2.60 -9.47 14.61
CA TRP A 73 -3.93 -9.10 14.11
C TRP A 73 -3.87 -8.49 12.71
N VAL A 74 -2.94 -7.59 12.47
CA VAL A 74 -2.75 -6.94 11.16
C VAL A 74 -2.15 -7.92 10.16
N TRP A 75 -1.25 -8.82 10.61
CA TRP A 75 -0.70 -9.91 9.82
C TRP A 75 -1.77 -10.83 9.25
N ALA A 76 -2.83 -11.14 10.02
CA ALA A 76 -3.92 -11.97 9.54
C ALA A 76 -4.61 -11.43 8.27
N SER A 77 -4.62 -10.10 8.08
CA SER A 77 -5.11 -9.46 6.85
C SER A 77 -4.04 -9.38 5.76
N HIS A 78 -2.76 -9.37 6.15
CA HIS A 78 -1.64 -9.18 5.21
C HIS A 78 -1.12 -10.51 4.64
N VAL A 79 -1.23 -11.61 5.38
CA VAL A 79 -0.66 -12.92 5.03
C VAL A 79 -1.14 -13.47 3.68
N ASN A 80 -2.30 -13.07 3.19
CA ASN A 80 -2.81 -13.48 1.89
C ASN A 80 -1.92 -12.98 0.73
N TYR A 81 -1.30 -11.82 0.89
CA TYR A 81 -0.47 -11.18 -0.12
C TYR A 81 0.84 -11.95 -0.37
N PRO A 82 1.69 -12.26 0.64
CA PRO A 82 2.92 -13.01 0.45
C PRO A 82 2.70 -14.53 0.28
N SER A 83 1.45 -15.02 0.27
CA SER A 83 1.14 -16.46 0.15
C SER A 83 1.42 -17.03 -1.25
N SER A 84 1.54 -16.21 -2.30
CA SER A 84 1.95 -16.67 -3.63
C SER A 84 3.38 -17.23 -3.61
N GLN A 85 3.59 -18.35 -4.30
CA GLN A 85 4.92 -18.93 -4.49
C GLN A 85 5.67 -18.30 -5.67
N HIS A 86 4.99 -17.51 -6.48
CA HIS A 86 5.50 -16.87 -7.68
C HIS A 86 5.48 -15.36 -7.53
N TYR A 87 6.62 -14.72 -7.78
CA TYR A 87 6.73 -13.28 -7.77
C TYR A 87 6.53 -12.73 -9.20
N ASN A 88 5.39 -12.12 -9.44
CA ASN A 88 5.03 -11.52 -10.73
C ASN A 88 3.89 -10.51 -10.56
N LEU A 89 3.49 -9.83 -11.65
CA LEU A 89 2.45 -8.80 -11.60
C LEU A 89 1.09 -9.29 -11.09
N THR A 90 0.75 -10.57 -11.23
CA THR A 90 -0.52 -11.09 -10.68
C THR A 90 -0.48 -11.18 -9.16
N THR A 91 0.70 -11.33 -8.56
CA THR A 91 0.87 -11.33 -7.10
C THR A 91 0.41 -10.01 -6.49
N ALA A 92 0.64 -8.87 -7.17
CA ALA A 92 0.17 -7.57 -6.73
C ALA A 92 -1.37 -7.47 -6.61
N LEU A 93 -2.11 -8.32 -7.34
CA LEU A 93 -3.57 -8.35 -7.32
C LEU A 93 -4.14 -9.23 -6.20
N ARG A 94 -3.28 -9.98 -5.49
CA ARG A 94 -3.69 -10.87 -4.38
C ARG A 94 -3.99 -10.07 -3.12
N GLN A 95 -5.11 -9.36 -3.13
CA GLN A 95 -5.55 -8.51 -2.03
C GLN A 95 -6.62 -9.19 -1.16
N THR A 96 -6.65 -8.86 0.13
CA THR A 96 -7.70 -9.37 1.03
C THR A 96 -9.04 -8.67 0.79
N TRP A 97 -10.14 -9.39 0.88
CA TRP A 97 -11.49 -8.83 0.74
C TRP A 97 -11.93 -8.00 1.95
N THR A 98 -11.33 -8.28 3.09
CA THR A 98 -11.67 -7.67 4.39
C THR A 98 -10.81 -6.47 4.76
N GLY A 99 -9.85 -6.07 3.90
CA GLY A 99 -8.89 -5.01 4.20
C GLY A 99 -9.53 -3.67 4.57
N THR A 100 -10.72 -3.38 4.05
CA THR A 100 -11.46 -2.16 4.38
C THR A 100 -11.98 -2.18 5.82
N PHE A 101 -12.34 -3.35 6.36
CA PHE A 101 -12.80 -3.51 7.75
C PHE A 101 -11.66 -3.61 8.76
N THR A 102 -10.50 -4.07 8.32
CA THR A 102 -9.36 -4.25 9.18
C THR A 102 -8.51 -2.99 9.23
N PHE A 103 -8.83 -2.07 10.13
CA PHE A 103 -7.95 -0.94 10.48
C PHE A 103 -7.59 0.05 9.35
N MET A 104 -7.67 -0.36 8.06
CA MET A 104 -7.26 0.46 6.90
C MET A 104 -8.08 1.74 6.74
N MET A 105 -9.32 1.75 7.22
CA MET A 105 -10.17 2.94 7.26
C MET A 105 -9.64 3.94 8.29
N VAL A 106 -9.33 3.44 9.50
CA VAL A 106 -8.88 4.29 10.62
C VAL A 106 -7.50 4.88 10.40
N VAL A 107 -6.59 4.13 9.75
CA VAL A 107 -5.23 4.64 9.53
C VAL A 107 -5.13 5.78 8.50
N ARG A 108 -6.21 6.07 7.75
CA ARG A 108 -6.30 7.28 6.91
C ARG A 108 -6.80 8.50 7.67
N ALA A 109 -7.45 8.32 8.81
CA ALA A 109 -8.03 9.39 9.62
C ALA A 109 -7.03 10.51 9.96
N PRO A 110 -5.78 10.25 10.35
CA PRO A 110 -4.83 11.31 10.67
C PRO A 110 -4.61 12.30 9.52
N LEU A 111 -4.55 11.83 8.27
CA LEU A 111 -4.38 12.70 7.11
C LEU A 111 -5.60 13.62 6.92
N ILE A 112 -6.80 13.08 7.09
CA ILE A 112 -8.04 13.85 6.97
C ILE A 112 -8.12 14.90 8.08
N LEU A 113 -7.83 14.51 9.31
CA LEU A 113 -7.83 15.43 10.47
C LEU A 113 -6.75 16.52 10.37
N LEU A 114 -5.67 16.26 9.64
CA LEU A 114 -4.65 17.27 9.31
C LEU A 114 -5.12 18.27 8.25
N GLY A 115 -6.31 18.12 7.67
CA GLY A 115 -6.87 19.03 6.70
C GLY A 115 -6.65 18.65 5.23
N PHE A 116 -6.28 17.40 4.94
CA PHE A 116 -6.30 16.89 3.58
C PHE A 116 -7.68 16.38 3.21
N HIS A 117 -8.25 16.92 2.13
CA HIS A 117 -9.57 16.50 1.67
C HIS A 117 -9.64 14.98 1.43
N PRO A 118 -10.71 14.26 1.86
CA PRO A 118 -10.83 12.82 1.72
C PRO A 118 -10.59 12.29 0.30
N ALA A 119 -11.11 12.98 -0.73
CA ALA A 119 -10.88 12.59 -2.12
C ALA A 119 -9.39 12.63 -2.50
N MET A 120 -8.63 13.63 -2.00
CA MET A 120 -7.19 13.72 -2.21
C MET A 120 -6.46 12.55 -1.55
N VAL A 121 -6.80 12.23 -0.30
CA VAL A 121 -6.20 11.08 0.43
C VAL A 121 -6.45 9.76 -0.30
N LEU A 122 -7.65 9.57 -0.87
CA LEU A 122 -7.95 8.39 -1.68
C LEU A 122 -7.21 8.40 -3.02
N PHE A 123 -7.15 9.54 -3.69
CA PHE A 123 -6.43 9.71 -4.96
C PHE A 123 -4.94 9.38 -4.83
N VAL A 124 -4.25 10.00 -3.87
CA VAL A 124 -2.81 9.72 -3.67
C VAL A 124 -2.56 8.30 -3.19
N GLY A 125 -3.49 7.72 -2.42
CA GLY A 125 -3.46 6.29 -2.06
C GLY A 125 -3.57 5.38 -3.29
N GLY A 126 -4.41 5.73 -4.26
CA GLY A 126 -4.52 5.04 -5.54
C GLY A 126 -3.24 5.13 -6.36
N LEU A 127 -2.62 6.31 -6.44
CA LEU A 127 -1.31 6.48 -7.10
C LEU A 127 -0.22 5.61 -6.46
N ASN A 128 -0.21 5.52 -5.13
CA ASN A 128 0.73 4.68 -4.39
C ASN A 128 0.54 3.19 -4.75
N LEU A 129 -0.71 2.71 -4.85
CA LEU A 129 -1.01 1.33 -5.26
C LEU A 129 -0.61 1.05 -6.72
N ILE A 130 -0.84 2.00 -7.63
CA ILE A 130 -0.40 1.90 -9.04
C ILE A 130 1.12 1.79 -9.11
N TYR A 131 1.83 2.60 -8.32
CA TYR A 131 3.28 2.50 -8.24
C TYR A 131 3.71 1.11 -7.75
N GLN A 132 3.10 0.59 -6.71
CA GLN A 132 3.44 -0.72 -6.17
C GLN A 132 3.14 -1.87 -7.13
N PHE A 133 2.19 -1.72 -8.04
CA PHE A 133 1.87 -2.76 -9.01
C PHE A 133 3.07 -3.10 -9.91
N TRP A 134 3.71 -2.10 -10.50
CA TRP A 134 4.79 -2.35 -11.46
C TRP A 134 6.08 -2.88 -10.82
N ILE A 135 6.33 -2.62 -9.55
CA ILE A 135 7.54 -3.13 -8.88
C ILE A 135 7.50 -4.64 -8.62
N HIS A 136 6.34 -5.31 -8.80
CA HIS A 136 6.17 -6.76 -8.66
C HIS A 136 6.64 -7.52 -9.91
N THR A 137 7.90 -7.37 -10.28
CA THR A 137 8.44 -8.03 -11.48
C THR A 137 9.89 -8.49 -11.28
N GLU A 138 10.20 -9.64 -11.90
CA GLU A 138 11.58 -10.13 -12.04
C GLU A 138 12.25 -9.63 -13.32
N ALA A 139 11.47 -9.03 -14.26
CA ALA A 139 11.99 -8.60 -15.56
C ALA A 139 12.95 -7.39 -15.46
N ILE A 140 12.84 -6.60 -14.39
CA ILE A 140 13.67 -5.41 -14.17
C ILE A 140 14.71 -5.73 -13.10
N GLY A 141 15.99 -5.61 -13.46
CA GLY A 141 17.13 -5.76 -12.55
C GLY A 141 17.28 -4.57 -11.59
N ARG A 142 18.52 -4.25 -11.26
CA ARG A 142 18.84 -3.03 -10.51
C ARG A 142 18.70 -1.81 -11.41
N MET A 143 18.08 -0.79 -10.88
CA MET A 143 17.97 0.53 -11.51
C MET A 143 19.22 1.39 -11.22
N PRO A 144 19.35 2.57 -11.86
CA PRO A 144 20.44 3.51 -11.56
C PRO A 144 20.51 3.83 -10.06
N ARG A 145 21.72 4.01 -9.53
CA ARG A 145 21.96 4.19 -8.08
C ARG A 145 21.14 5.32 -7.45
N TRP A 146 20.92 6.41 -8.17
CA TRP A 146 20.13 7.54 -7.67
C TRP A 146 18.64 7.21 -7.53
N VAL A 147 18.08 6.37 -8.42
CA VAL A 147 16.72 5.86 -8.30
C VAL A 147 16.61 4.93 -7.09
N GLU A 148 17.53 3.96 -6.99
CA GLU A 148 17.57 2.99 -5.88
C GLU A 148 17.84 3.68 -4.52
N ALA A 149 18.43 4.87 -4.52
CA ALA A 149 18.67 5.62 -3.30
C ALA A 149 17.38 6.21 -2.71
N VAL A 150 16.41 6.54 -3.53
CA VAL A 150 15.20 7.28 -3.14
C VAL A 150 13.93 6.43 -3.28
N MET A 151 13.82 5.67 -4.38
CA MET A 151 12.61 4.97 -4.76
C MET A 151 12.65 3.50 -4.36
N ASN A 152 11.52 2.95 -3.98
CA ASN A 152 11.34 1.51 -3.89
C ASN A 152 11.25 0.93 -5.31
N THR A 153 12.18 0.06 -5.65
CA THR A 153 12.33 -0.52 -7.00
C THR A 153 12.02 -2.01 -6.98
N PRO A 154 11.89 -2.66 -8.15
CA PRO A 154 11.73 -4.11 -8.20
C PRO A 154 12.85 -4.86 -7.47
N SER A 155 14.07 -4.33 -7.42
CA SER A 155 15.18 -4.97 -6.71
C SER A 155 15.00 -4.96 -5.20
N HIS A 156 14.46 -3.87 -4.64
CA HIS A 156 14.12 -3.77 -3.21
C HIS A 156 12.91 -4.63 -2.87
N HIS A 157 11.86 -4.57 -3.68
CA HIS A 157 10.62 -5.26 -3.41
C HIS A 157 10.75 -6.80 -3.53
N ARG A 158 11.66 -7.29 -4.37
CA ARG A 158 12.06 -8.72 -4.37
C ARG A 158 12.66 -9.18 -3.06
N VAL A 159 13.42 -8.33 -2.37
CA VAL A 159 13.94 -8.64 -1.04
C VAL A 159 12.80 -8.77 -0.04
N HIS A 160 11.81 -7.86 -0.09
CA HIS A 160 10.61 -7.94 0.75
C HIS A 160 9.86 -9.28 0.59
N HIS A 161 9.73 -9.78 -0.64
CA HIS A 161 9.12 -11.09 -0.93
C HIS A 161 10.08 -12.28 -0.74
N GLY A 162 11.31 -12.03 -0.32
CA GLY A 162 12.31 -13.07 -0.10
C GLY A 162 11.96 -13.95 1.11
N ARG A 163 12.07 -15.28 0.96
CA ARG A 163 11.77 -16.27 2.00
C ARG A 163 12.97 -16.66 2.85
N ASN A 164 14.17 -16.20 2.50
CA ASN A 164 15.38 -16.49 3.25
C ASN A 164 15.36 -15.72 4.56
N ALA A 165 15.79 -16.32 5.66
CA ALA A 165 15.79 -15.70 6.99
C ALA A 165 16.42 -14.29 7.03
N ARG A 166 17.44 -14.06 6.18
CA ARG A 166 18.12 -12.76 6.05
C ARG A 166 17.21 -11.64 5.51
N TYR A 167 16.16 -11.97 4.72
CA TYR A 167 15.31 -11.03 4.01
C TYR A 167 13.92 -10.88 4.64
N LEU A 168 13.63 -11.73 5.65
CA LEU A 168 12.35 -11.63 6.34
C LEU A 168 12.24 -10.29 7.07
N ASP A 169 11.04 -9.74 7.02
CA ASP A 169 10.70 -8.49 7.70
C ASP A 169 11.60 -7.30 7.33
N ALA A 170 11.90 -7.16 6.04
CA ALA A 170 12.67 -6.05 5.48
C ALA A 170 11.96 -5.38 4.31
N ASN A 171 12.28 -4.10 4.04
CA ASN A 171 11.80 -3.30 2.90
C ASN A 171 10.27 -3.13 2.86
N TYR A 172 9.72 -2.38 3.82
CA TYR A 172 8.29 -2.12 3.94
C TYR A 172 7.78 -0.94 3.10
N ALA A 173 8.68 -0.20 2.41
CA ALA A 173 8.32 0.99 1.65
C ALA A 173 7.29 0.72 0.54
N GLY A 174 6.39 1.68 0.34
CA GLY A 174 5.52 1.74 -0.83
C GLY A 174 6.24 2.33 -2.05
N VAL A 175 6.42 3.64 -2.05
CA VAL A 175 7.07 4.40 -3.14
C VAL A 175 8.50 4.78 -2.79
N PHE A 176 8.73 5.35 -1.60
CA PHE A 176 10.04 5.85 -1.19
C PHE A 176 10.76 4.89 -0.25
N ILE A 177 11.87 4.29 -0.71
CA ILE A 177 12.74 3.42 0.12
C ILE A 177 13.42 4.18 1.27
N ILE A 178 13.33 5.50 1.25
CA ILE A 178 13.88 6.37 2.29
C ILE A 178 13.35 6.00 3.67
N TRP A 179 12.09 5.56 3.78
CA TRP A 179 11.48 5.18 5.06
C TRP A 179 12.17 3.97 5.69
N ASP A 180 12.49 2.96 4.89
CA ASP A 180 13.26 1.80 5.38
C ASP A 180 14.68 2.21 5.81
N ARG A 181 15.29 3.19 5.15
CA ARG A 181 16.61 3.70 5.51
C ARG A 181 16.61 4.52 6.81
N LEU A 182 15.50 5.20 7.09
CA LEU A 182 15.35 6.03 8.29
C LEU A 182 14.91 5.22 9.51
N PHE A 183 14.05 4.23 9.32
CA PHE A 183 13.38 3.56 10.43
C PHE A 183 13.75 2.06 10.56
N GLY A 184 14.40 1.47 9.56
CA GLY A 184 14.87 0.09 9.55
C GLY A 184 13.86 -0.92 9.02
#